data_908e9effe1082ef2e071f44a08647629
#
_entry.id   908e9effe1082ef2e071f44a08647629
#
_cell.length_a   1.000
_cell.length_b   1.000
_cell.length_c   1.000
_cell.angle_alpha   90.00
_cell.angle_beta   90.00
_cell.angle_gamma   90.00
#
_symmetry.space_group_name_H-M   'P 1'
#
loop_
_entity.id
_entity.type
_entity.pdbx_description
1 polymer ?
#
loop_
_entity_poly.entity_id
_entity_poly.type
_entity_poly.pdbx_seq_one_letter_code
_entity_poly.pdbx_strand_id
1 'polypeptide(L)'
;FCACLTNNRPLSPRLFFFPFFLFIRKTHWAYADYKHVKELSSDWANVLQPIVGWSALGCNKDASDSTVWLGTEGSHTPLHQDTYGVNLVAQLHGRKKWLLFSPDETVNLYSTRIPYEESSVFSQVDVRAPNTSIYPLSAEAQPIEVTLEPGDILYVPKHWWHFVEALDTSLSVNVWVDTPDDAGDRAKEAIARVLVTSLA
;
A
#
# COMPACT_ATOMS: atom_id res chain seq x y z
N PHE A 1 5.86 -0.62 -11.93
CA PHE A 1 5.15 -0.27 -13.17
C PHE A 1 4.37 -1.49 -13.66
N CYS A 2 3.13 -1.66 -13.25
CA CYS A 2 2.17 -2.46 -14.01
C CYS A 2 1.30 -1.49 -14.80
N ALA A 3 1.78 -1.06 -15.97
CA ALA A 3 0.97 -0.41 -16.99
C ALA A 3 0.92 -1.37 -18.17
N CYS A 4 -0.22 -2.03 -18.36
CA CYS A 4 -0.49 -2.78 -19.58
C CYS A 4 -0.79 -1.75 -20.69
N LEU A 5 0.23 -1.36 -21.45
CA LEU A 5 0.10 -0.52 -22.64
C LEU A 5 0.07 -1.41 -23.88
N THR A 6 -1.08 -1.54 -24.50
CA THR A 6 -1.19 -1.94 -25.90
C THR A 6 -1.34 -0.69 -26.76
N ASN A 7 -0.34 -0.39 -27.54
CA ASN A 7 -0.17 0.38 -28.75
C ASN A 7 0.87 1.49 -28.70
N ASN A 8 1.98 1.22 -29.39
CA ASN A 8 3.10 2.11 -29.66
C ASN A 8 2.69 3.31 -30.54
N ARG A 9 2.68 4.52 -29.96
CA ARG A 9 3.01 5.78 -30.63
C ARG A 9 3.58 6.78 -29.64
N PRO A 10 4.66 7.52 -29.95
CA PRO A 10 5.21 8.54 -29.08
C PRO A 10 4.34 9.80 -29.10
N LEU A 11 3.93 10.27 -27.94
CA LEU A 11 3.06 11.42 -27.76
C LEU A 11 3.74 12.50 -26.91
N SER A 12 3.62 13.75 -27.32
CA SER A 12 4.21 14.90 -26.62
C SER A 12 3.54 15.16 -25.27
N PRO A 13 4.28 15.57 -24.21
CA PRO A 13 3.83 15.45 -22.83
C PRO A 13 2.72 16.41 -22.36
N ARG A 14 2.35 17.44 -23.12
CA ARG A 14 1.54 18.54 -22.56
C ARG A 14 0.03 18.53 -22.89
N LEU A 15 -0.43 17.75 -23.85
CA LEU A 15 -1.84 17.79 -24.27
C LEU A 15 -2.65 16.50 -24.02
N PHE A 16 -2.00 15.43 -23.58
CA PHE A 16 -2.63 14.10 -23.52
C PHE A 16 -2.99 13.61 -22.10
N PHE A 17 -2.61 14.33 -21.06
CA PHE A 17 -2.88 13.89 -19.69
C PHE A 17 -4.38 13.90 -19.35
N PHE A 18 -5.13 14.89 -19.81
CA PHE A 18 -6.53 15.05 -19.43
C PHE A 18 -7.50 14.03 -20.06
N PRO A 19 -7.45 13.76 -21.37
CA PRO A 19 -8.31 12.74 -21.97
C PRO A 19 -7.89 11.31 -21.63
N PHE A 20 -6.59 11.06 -21.40
CA PHE A 20 -6.08 9.75 -20.99
C PHE A 20 -6.53 9.41 -19.56
N PHE A 21 -6.49 10.36 -18.64
CA PHE A 21 -7.02 10.20 -17.28
C PHE A 21 -8.53 9.96 -17.25
N LEU A 22 -9.31 10.64 -18.11
CA LEU A 22 -10.76 10.42 -18.26
C LEU A 22 -11.07 9.05 -18.87
N PHE A 23 -10.25 8.56 -19.78
CA PHE A 23 -10.42 7.25 -20.40
C PHE A 23 -10.07 6.12 -19.40
N ILE A 24 -8.98 6.27 -18.66
CA ILE A 24 -8.58 5.34 -17.58
C ILE A 24 -9.71 5.23 -16.55
N ARG A 25 -10.28 6.35 -16.11
CA ARG A 25 -11.37 6.39 -15.12
C ARG A 25 -12.61 5.56 -15.50
N LYS A 26 -12.84 5.32 -16.80
CA LYS A 26 -14.03 4.60 -17.27
C LYS A 26 -13.82 3.09 -17.47
N THR A 27 -12.58 2.66 -17.69
CA THR A 27 -12.30 1.28 -18.13
C THR A 27 -11.13 0.64 -17.41
N HIS A 28 -10.21 1.45 -16.84
CA HIS A 28 -8.99 1.00 -16.20
C HIS A 28 -8.65 1.92 -15.02
N TRP A 29 -7.90 1.42 -14.06
CA TRP A 29 -7.28 2.21 -13.02
C TRP A 29 -5.76 2.24 -13.19
N ALA A 30 -5.12 3.25 -12.63
CA ALA A 30 -3.67 3.39 -12.59
C ALA A 30 -3.21 3.64 -11.14
N TYR A 31 -2.08 3.05 -10.78
CA TYR A 31 -1.50 3.18 -9.46
C TYR A 31 0.02 3.38 -9.56
N ALA A 32 0.50 4.48 -9.04
CA ALA A 32 1.91 4.70 -8.76
C ALA A 32 2.11 4.41 -7.27
N ASP A 33 2.56 3.21 -7.00
CA ASP A 33 2.82 2.66 -5.68
C ASP A 33 4.31 2.66 -5.34
N TYR A 34 4.66 2.52 -4.08
CA TYR A 34 6.03 2.40 -3.59
C TYR A 34 6.99 3.45 -4.17
N LYS A 35 6.57 4.73 -4.27
CA LYS A 35 7.44 5.81 -4.74
C LYS A 35 8.10 6.48 -3.55
N HIS A 36 9.27 6.01 -3.17
CA HIS A 36 10.04 6.60 -2.08
C HIS A 36 10.44 8.03 -2.42
N VAL A 37 10.13 8.98 -1.53
CA VAL A 37 10.41 10.40 -1.75
C VAL A 37 11.91 10.66 -1.99
N LYS A 38 12.79 9.91 -1.34
CA LYS A 38 14.25 9.96 -1.54
C LYS A 38 14.70 9.60 -2.95
N GLU A 39 13.91 8.82 -3.69
CA GLU A 39 14.19 8.39 -5.06
C GLU A 39 13.53 9.31 -6.11
N LEU A 40 12.61 10.15 -5.66
CA LEU A 40 12.00 11.20 -6.47
C LEU A 40 12.89 12.44 -6.46
N SER A 41 12.48 13.53 -7.15
CA SER A 41 13.22 14.77 -7.08
C SER A 41 13.18 15.36 -5.65
N SER A 42 14.20 16.14 -5.29
CA SER A 42 14.25 16.89 -4.03
C SER A 42 13.04 17.81 -3.79
N ASP A 43 12.36 18.21 -4.87
CA ASP A 43 11.17 19.04 -4.80
C ASP A 43 10.02 18.37 -4.05
N TRP A 44 9.90 17.04 -4.12
CA TRP A 44 8.87 16.30 -3.40
C TRP A 44 9.02 16.41 -1.88
N ALA A 45 10.24 16.29 -1.36
CA ALA A 45 10.49 16.45 0.06
C ALA A 45 10.14 17.87 0.52
N ASN A 46 10.51 18.89 -0.27
CA ASN A 46 10.20 20.30 0.03
C ASN A 46 8.68 20.58 0.04
N VAL A 47 7.94 19.98 -0.88
CA VAL A 47 6.47 20.12 -0.94
C VAL A 47 5.80 19.39 0.20
N LEU A 48 6.28 18.21 0.58
CA LEU A 48 5.67 17.40 1.63
C LEU A 48 6.01 17.88 3.04
N GLN A 49 7.22 18.43 3.25
CA GLN A 49 7.70 18.83 4.59
C GLN A 49 6.74 19.76 5.36
N PRO A 50 6.10 20.78 4.77
CA PRO A 50 5.13 21.61 5.49
C PRO A 50 3.78 20.92 5.71
N ILE A 51 3.51 19.80 5.03
CA ILE A 51 2.21 19.11 5.06
C ILE A 51 2.26 17.91 6.00
N VAL A 52 3.39 17.20 6.02
CA VAL A 52 3.55 15.95 6.74
C VAL A 52 4.63 16.10 7.80
N GLY A 53 4.21 16.25 9.04
CA GLY A 53 5.09 16.38 10.21
C GLY A 53 5.17 15.09 11.03
N TRP A 54 5.82 14.03 10.52
CA TRP A 54 5.95 12.75 11.22
C TRP A 54 6.55 12.87 12.62
N SER A 55 7.48 13.81 12.80
CA SER A 55 8.09 14.09 14.11
C SER A 55 7.08 14.56 15.15
N ALA A 56 5.98 15.22 14.75
CA ALA A 56 4.90 15.62 15.67
C ALA A 56 4.15 14.40 16.24
N LEU A 57 4.26 13.24 15.60
CA LEU A 57 3.72 11.96 16.08
C LEU A 57 4.72 11.18 16.93
N GLY A 58 5.86 11.79 17.30
CA GLY A 58 6.87 11.20 18.18
C GLY A 58 7.84 10.22 17.49
N CYS A 59 7.84 10.14 16.17
CA CYS A 59 8.80 9.31 15.43
C CYS A 59 9.95 10.15 14.87
N ASN A 60 11.15 9.57 14.83
CA ASN A 60 12.33 10.23 14.24
C ASN A 60 12.36 10.03 12.72
N LYS A 61 11.36 10.59 12.04
CA LYS A 61 11.18 10.54 10.59
C LYS A 61 10.81 11.92 10.08
N ASP A 62 11.18 12.22 8.84
CA ASP A 62 10.80 13.45 8.15
C ASP A 62 10.07 13.15 6.83
N ALA A 63 9.67 14.17 6.11
CA ALA A 63 8.93 14.02 4.86
C ALA A 63 9.72 13.25 3.77
N SER A 64 11.06 13.30 3.82
CA SER A 64 11.90 12.55 2.87
C SER A 64 11.88 11.03 3.10
N ASP A 65 11.52 10.59 4.31
CA ASP A 65 11.36 9.18 4.63
C ASP A 65 10.04 8.59 4.12
N SER A 66 9.17 9.43 3.59
CA SER A 66 7.85 9.02 3.14
C SER A 66 7.90 8.22 1.84
N THR A 67 6.88 7.38 1.68
CA THR A 67 6.54 6.71 0.43
C THR A 67 5.23 7.28 -0.09
N VAL A 68 5.18 7.60 -1.38
CA VAL A 68 4.03 8.22 -2.07
C VAL A 68 3.19 7.14 -2.74
N TRP A 69 1.87 7.27 -2.63
CA TRP A 69 0.87 6.39 -3.21
C TRP A 69 -0.17 7.23 -3.95
N LEU A 70 -0.05 7.31 -5.27
CA LEU A 70 -0.95 8.06 -6.14
C LEU A 70 -1.76 7.09 -7.00
N GLY A 71 -3.08 7.09 -6.85
CA GLY A 71 -3.96 6.20 -7.58
C GLY A 71 -5.20 6.89 -8.15
N THR A 72 -5.71 6.35 -9.25
CA THR A 72 -7.05 6.69 -9.72
C THR A 72 -8.09 5.90 -8.96
N GLU A 73 -9.37 6.30 -9.05
CA GLU A 73 -10.51 5.56 -8.51
C GLU A 73 -10.46 4.08 -8.90
N GLY A 74 -10.68 3.17 -7.95
CA GLY A 74 -10.63 1.72 -8.11
C GLY A 74 -9.24 1.11 -8.02
N SER A 75 -8.17 1.92 -8.00
CA SER A 75 -6.83 1.40 -7.72
C SER A 75 -6.75 0.86 -6.30
N HIS A 76 -6.08 -0.26 -6.11
CA HIS A 76 -6.06 -0.93 -4.82
C HIS A 76 -4.75 -1.69 -4.58
N THR A 77 -4.44 -1.85 -3.31
CA THR A 77 -3.40 -2.76 -2.84
C THR A 77 -4.09 -4.02 -2.28
N PRO A 78 -3.78 -5.21 -2.78
CA PRO A 78 -4.33 -6.47 -2.26
C PRO A 78 -4.12 -6.62 -0.77
N LEU A 79 -4.96 -7.46 -0.14
CA LEU A 79 -4.85 -7.74 1.29
C LEU A 79 -3.49 -8.37 1.61
N HIS A 80 -2.73 -7.70 2.44
CA HIS A 80 -1.38 -8.09 2.84
C HIS A 80 -1.09 -7.66 4.28
N GLN A 81 0.06 -8.08 4.76
CA GLN A 81 0.58 -7.78 6.08
C GLN A 81 2.01 -7.27 5.92
N ASP A 82 2.30 -6.12 6.52
CA ASP A 82 3.68 -5.66 6.66
C ASP A 82 4.41 -6.56 7.66
N THR A 83 5.60 -6.98 7.29
CA THR A 83 6.35 -8.02 8.05
C THR A 83 7.08 -7.46 9.25
N TYR A 84 7.31 -6.15 9.29
CA TYR A 84 7.95 -5.44 10.41
C TYR A 84 7.53 -3.97 10.41
N GLY A 85 7.77 -3.30 11.55
CA GLY A 85 7.42 -1.89 11.77
C GLY A 85 5.93 -1.65 11.95
N VAL A 86 5.61 -0.43 12.33
CA VAL A 86 4.26 0.11 12.29
C VAL A 86 4.14 1.07 11.13
N ASN A 87 2.95 1.18 10.53
CA ASN A 87 2.72 2.00 9.36
C ASN A 87 1.88 3.23 9.75
N LEU A 88 2.43 4.43 9.54
CA LEU A 88 1.71 5.70 9.69
C LEU A 88 1.37 6.22 8.31
N VAL A 89 0.09 6.43 8.05
CA VAL A 89 -0.43 6.86 6.74
C VAL A 89 -1.12 8.19 6.86
N ALA A 90 -0.77 9.16 6.03
CA ALA A 90 -1.46 10.45 5.92
C ALA A 90 -2.19 10.53 4.58
N GLN A 91 -3.50 10.76 4.61
CA GLN A 91 -4.31 11.00 3.43
C GLN A 91 -4.22 12.48 3.04
N LEU A 92 -3.72 12.77 1.83
CA LEU A 92 -3.47 14.14 1.38
C LEU A 92 -4.53 14.65 0.40
N HIS A 93 -5.06 13.77 -0.46
CA HIS A 93 -6.08 14.12 -1.46
C HIS A 93 -6.94 12.92 -1.78
N GLY A 94 -8.23 13.16 -2.09
CA GLY A 94 -9.21 12.11 -2.35
C GLY A 94 -9.40 11.18 -1.15
N ARG A 95 -10.18 10.13 -1.31
CA ARG A 95 -10.53 9.20 -0.22
C ARG A 95 -10.01 7.80 -0.52
N LYS A 96 -9.59 7.11 0.52
CA LYS A 96 -9.24 5.67 0.46
C LYS A 96 -10.01 4.88 1.50
N LYS A 97 -10.58 3.76 1.08
CA LYS A 97 -11.17 2.77 1.98
C LYS A 97 -10.09 1.78 2.42
N TRP A 98 -10.07 1.49 3.70
CA TRP A 98 -9.20 0.52 4.32
C TRP A 98 -10.04 -0.58 4.98
N LEU A 99 -9.66 -1.82 4.75
CA LEU A 99 -10.13 -2.96 5.53
C LEU A 99 -8.94 -3.47 6.35
N LEU A 100 -9.09 -3.41 7.67
CA LEU A 100 -8.05 -3.80 8.62
C LEU A 100 -8.49 -5.06 9.34
N PHE A 101 -7.60 -6.04 9.49
CA PHE A 101 -7.88 -7.25 10.25
C PHE A 101 -6.77 -7.48 11.28
N SER A 102 -7.16 -7.98 12.46
CA SER A 102 -6.22 -8.39 13.50
C SER A 102 -5.27 -9.48 12.96
N PRO A 103 -4.03 -9.57 13.45
CA PRO A 103 -3.15 -10.71 13.20
C PRO A 103 -3.78 -12.08 13.54
N ASP A 104 -4.74 -12.12 14.47
CA ASP A 104 -5.46 -13.34 14.85
C ASP A 104 -6.32 -13.89 13.71
N GLU A 105 -6.68 -13.07 12.73
CA GLU A 105 -7.44 -13.45 11.55
C GLU A 105 -6.59 -14.16 10.46
N THR A 106 -5.30 -14.33 10.66
CA THR A 106 -4.36 -14.88 9.67
C THR A 106 -4.82 -16.22 9.09
N VAL A 107 -5.42 -17.08 9.89
CA VAL A 107 -5.93 -18.37 9.43
C VAL A 107 -7.15 -18.18 8.52
N ASN A 108 -8.05 -17.26 8.86
CA ASN A 108 -9.25 -16.92 8.11
C ASN A 108 -8.92 -16.23 6.77
N LEU A 109 -7.76 -15.61 6.68
CA LEU A 109 -7.30 -14.87 5.49
C LEU A 109 -6.41 -15.70 4.55
N TYR A 110 -6.19 -16.99 4.83
CA TYR A 110 -5.43 -17.91 3.97
C TYR A 110 -4.11 -17.31 3.52
N SER A 111 -3.23 -17.02 4.47
CA SER A 111 -1.95 -16.37 4.20
C SER A 111 -1.07 -17.14 3.23
N THR A 112 -0.39 -16.44 2.34
CA THR A 112 0.61 -16.97 1.43
C THR A 112 1.82 -16.06 1.39
N ARG A 113 2.94 -16.53 0.85
CA ARG A 113 4.16 -15.73 0.69
C ARG A 113 4.51 -15.54 -0.77
N ILE A 114 4.84 -14.29 -1.10
CA ILE A 114 5.42 -13.90 -2.38
C ILE A 114 6.81 -13.33 -2.08
N PRO A 115 7.87 -14.16 -2.12
CA PRO A 115 9.17 -13.83 -1.54
C PRO A 115 9.94 -12.74 -2.27
N TYR A 116 9.47 -12.30 -3.43
CA TYR A 116 10.10 -11.25 -4.23
C TYR A 116 9.44 -9.87 -4.03
N GLU A 117 8.33 -9.82 -3.33
CA GLU A 117 7.65 -8.57 -2.98
C GLU A 117 8.21 -7.99 -1.68
N GLU A 118 8.11 -6.68 -1.52
CA GLU A 118 8.57 -6.00 -0.32
C GLU A 118 7.75 -6.39 0.91
N SER A 119 6.42 -6.39 0.78
CA SER A 119 5.53 -7.06 1.73
C SER A 119 5.35 -8.49 1.24
N SER A 120 5.97 -9.44 1.91
CA SER A 120 6.03 -10.82 1.41
C SER A 120 4.85 -11.69 1.84
N VAL A 121 3.96 -11.19 2.68
CA VAL A 121 2.81 -11.93 3.22
C VAL A 121 1.52 -11.37 2.68
N PHE A 122 0.84 -12.15 1.84
CA PHE A 122 -0.42 -11.79 1.19
C PHE A 122 -1.53 -12.75 1.59
N SER A 123 -2.79 -12.30 1.44
CA SER A 123 -3.96 -13.15 1.50
C SER A 123 -4.25 -13.75 0.13
N GLN A 124 -4.71 -15.00 0.11
CA GLN A 124 -5.26 -15.63 -1.09
C GLN A 124 -6.72 -15.22 -1.34
N VAL A 125 -7.35 -14.55 -0.38
CA VAL A 125 -8.76 -14.11 -0.45
C VAL A 125 -8.84 -12.73 -1.11
N ASP A 126 -9.60 -12.60 -2.20
CA ASP A 126 -10.02 -11.28 -2.68
C ASP A 126 -11.15 -10.78 -1.78
N VAL A 127 -10.83 -9.86 -0.88
CA VAL A 127 -11.79 -9.32 0.10
C VAL A 127 -12.90 -8.48 -0.50
N ARG A 128 -12.80 -8.10 -1.78
CA ARG A 128 -13.87 -7.41 -2.50
C ARG A 128 -14.97 -8.37 -2.98
N ALA A 129 -14.59 -9.63 -3.24
CA ALA A 129 -15.49 -10.69 -3.69
C ALA A 129 -15.04 -12.04 -3.14
N PRO A 130 -15.17 -12.28 -1.81
CA PRO A 130 -14.68 -13.50 -1.17
C PRO A 130 -15.36 -14.75 -1.74
N ASN A 131 -14.55 -15.69 -2.22
CA ASN A 131 -15.05 -16.98 -2.66
C ASN A 131 -15.05 -17.99 -1.50
N THR A 132 -16.13 -18.00 -0.73
CA THR A 132 -16.26 -18.87 0.45
C THR A 132 -16.36 -20.37 0.11
N SER A 133 -16.59 -20.73 -1.14
CA SER A 133 -16.52 -22.14 -1.57
C SER A 133 -15.07 -22.62 -1.66
N ILE A 134 -14.11 -21.74 -1.97
CA ILE A 134 -12.68 -22.06 -2.00
C ILE A 134 -12.03 -21.73 -0.63
N TYR A 135 -12.43 -20.64 -0.02
CA TYR A 135 -11.89 -20.11 1.23
C TYR A 135 -12.97 -20.00 2.30
N PRO A 136 -13.51 -21.14 2.82
CA PRO A 136 -14.68 -21.12 3.72
C PRO A 136 -14.44 -20.32 5.00
N LEU A 137 -13.24 -20.33 5.58
CA LEU A 137 -12.94 -19.57 6.79
C LEU A 137 -12.97 -18.05 6.57
N SER A 138 -12.89 -17.58 5.33
CA SER A 138 -12.97 -16.14 5.05
C SER A 138 -14.32 -15.53 5.42
N ALA A 139 -15.37 -16.35 5.56
CA ALA A 139 -16.67 -15.91 6.05
C ALA A 139 -16.66 -15.50 7.54
N GLU A 140 -15.70 -16.00 8.31
CA GLU A 140 -15.55 -15.70 9.74
C GLU A 140 -14.69 -14.46 10.00
N ALA A 141 -13.93 -14.00 8.98
CA ALA A 141 -13.02 -12.87 9.13
C ALA A 141 -13.79 -11.56 9.39
N GLN A 142 -13.34 -10.80 10.38
CA GLN A 142 -14.00 -9.58 10.85
C GLN A 142 -13.15 -8.34 10.57
N PRO A 143 -13.41 -7.59 9.47
CA PRO A 143 -12.69 -6.36 9.18
C PRO A 143 -13.14 -5.20 10.05
N ILE A 144 -12.19 -4.33 10.38
CA ILE A 144 -12.47 -2.94 10.74
C ILE A 144 -12.41 -2.14 9.45
N GLU A 145 -13.52 -1.56 9.02
CA GLU A 145 -13.56 -0.69 7.85
C GLU A 145 -13.40 0.76 8.28
N VAL A 146 -12.50 1.47 7.58
CA VAL A 146 -12.31 2.91 7.76
C VAL A 146 -12.12 3.57 6.41
N THR A 147 -12.73 4.74 6.22
CA THR A 147 -12.49 5.62 5.07
C THR A 147 -11.66 6.81 5.54
N LEU A 148 -10.51 7.00 4.90
CA LEU A 148 -9.66 8.18 5.15
C LEU A 148 -10.03 9.30 4.20
N GLU A 149 -10.21 10.49 4.75
CA GLU A 149 -10.39 11.75 4.04
C GLU A 149 -9.11 12.60 4.11
N PRO A 150 -8.95 13.61 3.24
CA PRO A 150 -7.79 14.51 3.30
C PRO A 150 -7.62 15.14 4.68
N GLY A 151 -6.43 14.98 5.27
CA GLY A 151 -6.10 15.42 6.63
C GLY A 151 -6.11 14.31 7.68
N ASP A 152 -6.68 13.15 7.38
CA ASP A 152 -6.68 12.01 8.30
C ASP A 152 -5.31 11.34 8.35
N ILE A 153 -4.98 10.82 9.53
CA ILE A 153 -3.81 9.98 9.79
C ILE A 153 -4.28 8.64 10.35
N LEU A 154 -3.86 7.56 9.69
CA LEU A 154 -4.11 6.19 10.14
C LEU A 154 -2.84 5.60 10.73
N TYR A 155 -2.96 5.01 11.91
CA TYR A 155 -1.96 4.14 12.50
C TYR A 155 -2.34 2.68 12.23
N VAL A 156 -1.50 1.95 11.50
CA VAL A 156 -1.63 0.51 11.28
C VAL A 156 -0.61 -0.19 12.17
N PRO A 157 -1.06 -0.95 13.18
CA PRO A 157 -0.15 -1.68 14.06
C PRO A 157 0.65 -2.74 13.29
N LYS A 158 1.79 -3.12 13.83
CA LYS A 158 2.62 -4.20 13.28
C LYS A 158 1.80 -5.48 13.09
N HIS A 159 2.02 -6.14 11.94
CA HIS A 159 1.37 -7.39 11.55
C HIS A 159 -0.16 -7.31 11.34
N TRP A 160 -0.76 -6.13 11.35
CA TRP A 160 -2.15 -6.00 10.96
C TRP A 160 -2.31 -6.17 9.45
N TRP A 161 -3.26 -7.00 9.07
CA TRP A 161 -3.67 -7.18 7.69
C TRP A 161 -4.38 -5.94 7.20
N HIS A 162 -4.08 -5.52 5.97
CA HIS A 162 -4.76 -4.38 5.39
C HIS A 162 -4.94 -4.50 3.88
N PHE A 163 -6.12 -4.13 3.44
CA PHE A 163 -6.50 -3.91 2.05
C PHE A 163 -6.83 -2.45 1.89
N VAL A 164 -6.42 -1.85 0.77
CA VAL A 164 -6.61 -0.41 0.52
C VAL A 164 -7.17 -0.22 -0.88
N GLU A 165 -8.25 0.56 -0.99
CA GLU A 165 -8.87 0.92 -2.27
C GLU A 165 -9.11 2.42 -2.36
N ALA A 166 -8.72 3.02 -3.49
CA ALA A 166 -8.99 4.41 -3.79
C ALA A 166 -10.44 4.60 -4.22
N LEU A 167 -11.21 5.38 -3.47
CA LEU A 167 -12.60 5.73 -3.80
C LEU A 167 -12.70 6.87 -4.81
N ASP A 168 -11.63 7.68 -4.87
CA ASP A 168 -11.45 8.79 -5.79
C ASP A 168 -10.02 8.75 -6.33
N THR A 169 -9.66 9.64 -7.28
CA THR A 169 -8.25 9.92 -7.54
C THR A 169 -7.63 10.41 -6.24
N SER A 170 -6.68 9.70 -5.71
CA SER A 170 -6.19 9.87 -4.35
C SER A 170 -4.69 9.92 -4.26
N LEU A 171 -4.20 10.72 -3.32
CA LEU A 171 -2.81 10.82 -2.92
C LEU A 171 -2.71 10.58 -1.42
N SER A 172 -1.90 9.62 -1.02
CA SER A 172 -1.49 9.42 0.36
C SER A 172 0.00 9.24 0.45
N VAL A 173 0.54 9.47 1.62
CA VAL A 173 1.94 9.16 1.96
C VAL A 173 1.96 8.33 3.23
N ASN A 174 2.95 7.48 3.34
CA ASN A 174 3.18 6.75 4.58
C ASN A 174 4.65 6.76 4.99
N VAL A 175 4.89 6.35 6.22
CA VAL A 175 6.22 6.04 6.75
C VAL A 175 6.12 4.79 7.60
N TRP A 176 7.10 3.89 7.45
CA TRP A 176 7.26 2.79 8.38
C TRP A 176 8.18 3.20 9.51
N VAL A 177 7.74 2.94 10.73
CA VAL A 177 8.49 3.24 11.95
C VAL A 177 8.91 1.92 12.59
N ASP A 178 10.20 1.75 12.75
CA ASP A 178 10.79 0.54 13.34
C ASP A 178 10.33 0.37 14.79
N THR A 179 10.12 -0.88 15.18
CA THR A 179 9.85 -1.26 16.57
C THR A 179 11.06 -2.00 17.18
N PRO A 180 11.23 -2.01 18.50
CA PRO A 180 12.40 -2.64 19.13
C PRO A 180 12.58 -4.13 18.81
N ASP A 181 11.50 -4.83 18.47
CA ASP A 181 11.49 -6.26 18.18
C ASP A 181 11.58 -6.61 16.68
N ASP A 182 11.67 -5.61 15.80
CA ASP A 182 11.75 -5.82 14.35
C ASP A 182 12.99 -6.58 13.89
N ALA A 183 14.08 -6.54 14.65
CA ALA A 183 15.32 -7.22 14.27
C ALA A 183 15.12 -8.72 14.01
N GLY A 184 14.28 -9.39 14.82
CA GLY A 184 13.94 -10.79 14.65
C GLY A 184 13.13 -11.04 13.38
N ASP A 185 12.16 -10.19 13.07
CA ASP A 185 11.31 -10.33 11.91
C ASP A 185 12.08 -10.03 10.62
N ARG A 186 12.93 -9.00 10.61
CA ARG A 186 13.86 -8.72 9.49
C ARG A 186 14.79 -9.90 9.22
N ALA A 187 15.32 -10.54 10.27
CA ALA A 187 16.15 -11.73 10.10
C ALA A 187 15.37 -12.90 9.48
N LYS A 188 14.15 -13.16 9.94
CA LYS A 188 13.27 -14.18 9.36
C LYS A 188 12.97 -13.92 7.88
N GLU A 189 12.65 -12.68 7.51
CA GLU A 189 12.41 -12.28 6.13
C GLU A 189 13.66 -12.47 5.26
N ALA A 190 14.82 -12.04 5.73
CA ALA A 190 16.08 -12.21 5.01
C ALA A 190 16.39 -13.70 4.76
N ILE A 191 16.19 -14.56 5.77
CA ILE A 191 16.38 -16.02 5.64
C ILE A 191 15.38 -16.60 4.63
N ALA A 192 14.09 -16.23 4.72
CA ALA A 192 13.07 -16.70 3.78
C ALA A 192 13.42 -16.34 2.33
N ARG A 193 13.85 -15.11 2.08
CA ARG A 193 14.29 -14.64 0.76
C ARG A 193 15.51 -15.44 0.25
N VAL A 194 16.52 -15.62 1.09
CA VAL A 194 17.72 -16.42 0.72
C VAL A 194 17.33 -17.85 0.35
N LEU A 195 16.50 -18.52 1.15
CA LEU A 195 16.08 -19.88 0.88
C LEU A 195 15.33 -20.00 -0.45
N VAL A 196 14.36 -19.10 -0.70
CA VAL A 196 13.58 -19.13 -1.94
C VAL A 196 14.46 -18.86 -3.15
N THR A 197 15.32 -17.84 -3.10
CA THR A 197 16.22 -17.52 -4.24
C THR A 197 17.28 -18.59 -4.48
N SER A 198 17.59 -19.43 -3.48
CA SER A 198 18.55 -20.52 -3.63
C SER A 198 17.90 -21.80 -4.18
N LEU A 199 16.57 -21.91 -4.14
CA LEU A 199 15.81 -23.08 -4.60
C LEU A 199 15.13 -22.84 -5.96
N ALA A 200 15.14 -21.62 -6.47
CA ALA A 200 14.62 -21.25 -7.78
C ALA A 200 15.72 -21.31 -8.85
#